data_8714c9f6508d3bb00cc70b3af34fd9d5
#
_entry.id   8714c9f6508d3bb00cc70b3af34fd9d5
#
_cell.length_a   1.000
_cell.length_b   1.000
_cell.length_c   1.000
_cell.angle_alpha   90.00
_cell.angle_beta   90.00
_cell.angle_gamma   90.00
#
_symmetry.space_group_name_H-M   'P 1'
#
loop_
_entity.id
_entity.type
_entity.pdbx_description
1 polymer ?
#
loop_
_entity_poly.entity_id
_entity_poly.type
_entity_poly.pdbx_seq_one_letter_code
_entity_poly.pdbx_strand_id
1 'polypeptide(L)'
;MEELDYLYHYTNIETLALILKNKTVRFNSLDKMDDLQEQQTADVKNIGQFCYISSWTDDSTESIPMWNMYASLDFGVRIRLCKNPFKIYETPVEQVSKTLNMNIKGETNEGTVRSIIPLIEMFEKGFYSIQAINQNLLYKVEYTNDNEKLYPHLLNENGDQFLLSLGDVGKHKNLHWQFQKE
;
A
#
# COMPACT_ATOMS: atom_id res chain seq x y z
N MET A 1 -7.83 -13.57 25.08
CA MET A 1 -6.66 -12.93 24.41
C MET A 1 -7.00 -12.88 22.95
N GLU A 2 -7.20 -11.70 22.39
CA GLU A 2 -7.30 -11.55 20.94
C GLU A 2 -6.00 -12.06 20.34
N GLU A 3 -6.10 -12.99 19.43
CA GLU A 3 -4.97 -13.51 18.68
C GLU A 3 -4.42 -12.34 17.87
N LEU A 4 -3.24 -11.84 18.23
CA LEU A 4 -2.59 -10.75 17.52
C LEU A 4 -2.26 -11.27 16.13
N ASP A 5 -3.02 -10.82 15.13
CA ASP A 5 -2.78 -11.12 13.74
C ASP A 5 -1.48 -10.45 13.29
N TYR A 6 -0.53 -11.27 12.91
CA TYR A 6 0.77 -10.84 12.41
C TYR A 6 0.88 -10.99 10.91
N LEU A 7 1.73 -10.16 10.32
CA LEU A 7 2.19 -10.26 8.94
C LEU A 7 3.69 -10.45 8.92
N TYR A 8 4.16 -11.15 7.90
CA TYR A 8 5.56 -11.49 7.71
C TYR A 8 6.08 -10.95 6.37
N HIS A 9 7.30 -10.44 6.38
CA HIS A 9 7.97 -9.90 5.21
C HIS A 9 9.39 -10.43 5.12
N TYR A 10 9.75 -10.96 3.94
CA TYR A 10 11.08 -11.47 3.65
C TYR A 10 11.92 -10.37 3.01
N THR A 11 13.10 -10.14 3.53
CA THR A 11 13.99 -9.07 3.06
C THR A 11 15.45 -9.39 3.45
N ASN A 12 16.35 -8.43 3.29
CA ASN A 12 17.74 -8.56 3.68
C ASN A 12 18.07 -7.74 4.93
N ILE A 13 19.26 -8.00 5.50
CA ILE A 13 19.71 -7.36 6.75
C ILE A 13 19.93 -5.85 6.58
N GLU A 14 20.31 -5.39 5.38
CA GLU A 14 20.50 -3.97 5.08
C GLU A 14 19.15 -3.22 5.15
N THR A 15 18.11 -3.80 4.57
CA THR A 15 16.75 -3.27 4.65
C THR A 15 16.24 -3.27 6.09
N LEU A 16 16.47 -4.35 6.84
CA LEU A 16 16.14 -4.38 8.27
C LEU A 16 16.84 -3.25 9.04
N ALA A 17 18.12 -3.03 8.79
CA ALA A 17 18.89 -1.95 9.43
C ALA A 17 18.27 -0.56 9.14
N LEU A 18 17.81 -0.32 7.90
CA LEU A 18 17.12 0.92 7.53
C LEU A 18 15.76 1.06 8.22
N ILE A 19 14.98 -0.02 8.30
CA ILE A 19 13.70 -0.05 9.00
C ILE A 19 13.89 0.30 10.48
N LEU A 20 14.85 -0.33 11.15
CA LEU A 20 15.13 -0.09 12.56
C LEU A 20 15.65 1.33 12.83
N LYS A 21 16.54 1.82 11.96
CA LYS A 21 17.10 3.17 12.07
C LYS A 21 16.05 4.26 11.89
N ASN A 22 15.21 4.13 10.86
CA ASN A 22 14.27 5.17 10.47
C ASN A 22 12.86 4.95 11.05
N LYS A 23 12.57 3.77 11.59
CA LYS A 23 11.23 3.34 12.04
C LYS A 23 10.17 3.50 10.94
N THR A 24 10.54 3.12 9.72
CA THR A 24 9.69 3.24 8.53
C THR A 24 9.69 1.94 7.74
N VAL A 25 8.59 1.66 7.05
CA VAL A 25 8.49 0.60 6.05
C VAL A 25 8.43 1.25 4.67
N ARG A 26 9.22 0.74 3.73
CA ARG A 26 9.24 1.23 2.36
C ARG A 26 8.12 0.58 1.56
N PHE A 27 7.38 1.39 0.82
CA PHE A 27 6.48 0.98 -0.24
C PHE A 27 7.16 1.24 -1.58
N ASN A 28 7.15 0.26 -2.47
CA ASN A 28 7.68 0.40 -3.81
C ASN A 28 6.53 0.69 -4.79
N SER A 29 6.81 1.47 -5.83
CA SER A 29 5.84 1.67 -6.90
C SER A 29 5.67 0.39 -7.73
N LEU A 30 4.46 0.13 -8.22
CA LEU A 30 4.12 -1.07 -8.97
C LEU A 30 4.93 -1.23 -10.26
N ASP A 31 5.35 -0.14 -10.88
CA ASP A 31 6.21 -0.17 -12.07
C ASP A 31 7.62 -0.74 -11.82
N LYS A 32 7.99 -0.95 -10.55
CA LYS A 32 9.26 -1.54 -10.12
C LYS A 32 9.12 -2.93 -9.51
N MET A 33 7.94 -3.51 -9.57
CA MET A 33 7.71 -4.87 -9.07
C MET A 33 8.06 -5.91 -10.13
N ASP A 34 8.35 -7.14 -9.69
CA ASP A 34 8.73 -8.25 -10.56
C ASP A 34 7.61 -8.64 -11.53
N ASP A 35 6.36 -8.55 -11.10
CA ASP A 35 5.19 -8.74 -11.94
C ASP A 35 4.77 -7.42 -12.59
N LEU A 36 5.23 -7.19 -13.81
CA LEU A 36 4.88 -5.98 -14.58
C LEU A 36 3.42 -5.95 -15.04
N GLN A 37 2.66 -7.03 -14.89
CA GLN A 37 1.23 -7.08 -15.23
C GLN A 37 0.39 -6.38 -14.18
N GLU A 38 0.80 -6.38 -12.90
CA GLU A 38 0.06 -5.76 -11.81
C GLU A 38 -0.19 -4.26 -11.98
N GLN A 39 0.65 -3.58 -12.74
CA GLN A 39 0.48 -2.14 -13.02
C GLN A 39 -0.43 -1.85 -14.21
N GLN A 40 -0.83 -2.88 -14.96
CA GLN A 40 -1.61 -2.69 -16.20
C GLN A 40 -3.09 -2.51 -15.87
N THR A 41 -3.74 -1.64 -16.64
CA THR A 41 -5.16 -1.38 -16.58
C THR A 41 -5.73 -1.28 -18.00
N ALA A 42 -7.05 -1.40 -18.14
CA ALA A 42 -7.69 -1.41 -19.43
C ALA A 42 -7.68 -0.03 -20.14
N ASP A 43 -7.65 1.04 -19.37
CA ASP A 43 -7.94 2.40 -19.87
C ASP A 43 -6.87 3.45 -19.50
N VAL A 44 -6.07 3.26 -18.47
CA VAL A 44 -5.06 4.24 -18.02
C VAL A 44 -3.66 3.65 -18.09
N LYS A 45 -2.79 4.25 -18.89
CA LYS A 45 -1.39 3.80 -19.00
C LYS A 45 -0.51 4.36 -17.90
N ASN A 46 0.53 3.59 -17.52
CA ASN A 46 1.59 4.01 -16.59
C ASN A 46 1.10 4.42 -15.19
N ILE A 47 -0.05 3.91 -14.77
CA ILE A 47 -0.61 4.24 -13.43
C ILE A 47 0.24 3.64 -12.29
N GLY A 48 0.97 2.56 -12.55
CA GLY A 48 1.80 1.87 -11.57
C GLY A 48 2.83 2.74 -10.87
N GLN A 49 3.34 3.79 -11.52
CA GLN A 49 4.27 4.74 -10.91
C GLN A 49 3.66 5.54 -9.76
N PHE A 50 2.33 5.62 -9.68
CA PHE A 50 1.58 6.32 -8.63
C PHE A 50 0.98 5.37 -7.58
N CYS A 51 1.07 4.06 -7.80
CA CYS A 51 0.57 3.03 -6.90
C CYS A 51 1.74 2.41 -6.12
N TYR A 52 1.75 2.58 -4.81
CA TYR A 52 2.85 2.11 -3.96
C TYR A 52 2.37 0.98 -3.08
N ILE A 53 3.07 -0.15 -3.12
CA ILE A 53 2.73 -1.35 -2.34
C ILE A 53 3.92 -1.86 -1.54
N SER A 54 3.61 -2.68 -0.54
CA SER A 54 4.56 -3.49 0.21
C SER A 54 3.91 -4.85 0.46
N SER A 55 4.53 -5.92 -0.01
CA SER A 55 3.97 -7.28 0.02
C SER A 55 4.32 -8.00 1.31
N TRP A 56 3.32 -8.61 1.93
CA TRP A 56 3.41 -9.32 3.19
C TRP A 56 2.62 -10.63 3.11
N THR A 57 2.96 -11.63 3.91
CA THR A 57 2.18 -12.86 4.04
C THR A 57 1.65 -13.02 5.46
N ASP A 58 0.44 -13.56 5.58
CA ASP A 58 -0.16 -13.96 6.85
C ASP A 58 0.23 -15.38 7.27
N ASP A 59 0.93 -16.14 6.40
CA ASP A 59 1.40 -17.48 6.72
C ASP A 59 2.57 -17.42 7.71
N SER A 60 2.36 -18.00 8.89
CA SER A 60 3.40 -18.11 9.92
C SER A 60 4.49 -19.12 9.56
N THR A 61 4.19 -20.06 8.65
CA THR A 61 5.13 -21.08 8.17
C THR A 61 6.16 -20.45 7.25
N GLU A 62 7.42 -20.80 7.44
CA GLU A 62 8.47 -20.32 6.54
C GLU A 62 8.39 -20.98 5.17
N SER A 63 8.58 -20.18 4.13
CA SER A 63 8.53 -20.62 2.74
C SER A 63 9.92 -20.55 2.10
N ILE A 64 10.45 -21.70 1.68
CA ILE A 64 11.75 -21.77 0.97
C ILE A 64 11.73 -20.93 -0.31
N PRO A 65 10.67 -20.96 -1.16
CA PRO A 65 10.58 -20.06 -2.30
C PRO A 65 10.70 -18.59 -1.93
N MET A 66 10.00 -18.16 -0.86
CA MET A 66 10.07 -16.76 -0.40
C MET A 66 11.47 -16.36 0.08
N TRP A 67 12.18 -17.25 0.76
CA TRP A 67 13.57 -17.03 1.14
C TRP A 67 14.47 -16.84 -0.09
N ASN A 68 14.30 -17.67 -1.13
CA ASN A 68 15.11 -17.60 -2.34
C ASN A 68 14.82 -16.37 -3.20
N MET A 69 13.56 -15.92 -3.23
CA MET A 69 13.14 -14.81 -4.10
C MET A 69 13.37 -13.44 -3.48
N TYR A 70 13.07 -13.30 -2.17
CA TYR A 70 12.99 -11.98 -1.52
C TYR A 70 14.02 -11.75 -0.43
N ALA A 71 14.67 -12.80 0.01
CA ALA A 71 15.78 -12.75 0.95
C ALA A 71 16.96 -13.51 0.39
N SER A 72 18.18 -13.21 0.78
CA SER A 72 19.30 -14.10 0.48
C SER A 72 19.39 -15.20 1.55
N LEU A 73 19.87 -16.38 1.19
CA LEU A 73 20.09 -17.46 2.16
C LEU A 73 21.16 -17.10 3.20
N ASP A 74 22.11 -16.23 2.84
CA ASP A 74 23.20 -15.84 3.73
C ASP A 74 22.87 -14.64 4.62
N PHE A 75 22.12 -13.67 4.09
CA PHE A 75 21.84 -12.38 4.74
C PHE A 75 20.36 -12.03 4.77
N GLY A 76 19.50 -13.01 4.52
CA GLY A 76 18.06 -12.85 4.55
C GLY A 76 17.54 -12.74 5.99
N VAL A 77 16.47 -12.00 6.14
CA VAL A 77 15.71 -11.87 7.38
C VAL A 77 14.22 -11.95 7.09
N ARG A 78 13.47 -12.50 8.03
CA ARG A 78 12.01 -12.48 8.03
C ARG A 78 11.52 -11.59 9.15
N ILE A 79 10.85 -10.50 8.81
CA ILE A 79 10.32 -9.53 9.75
C ILE A 79 8.88 -9.92 10.10
N ARG A 80 8.49 -9.77 11.36
CA ARG A 80 7.11 -9.94 11.83
C ARG A 80 6.61 -8.65 12.43
N LEU A 81 5.47 -8.14 11.91
CA LEU A 81 4.78 -6.97 12.44
C LEU A 81 3.30 -7.29 12.67
N CYS A 82 2.63 -6.53 13.53
CA CYS A 82 1.17 -6.57 13.62
C CYS A 82 0.55 -5.98 12.33
N LYS A 83 -0.70 -6.33 12.03
CA LYS A 83 -1.41 -5.89 10.81
C LYS A 83 -1.45 -4.37 10.62
N ASN A 84 -1.49 -3.60 11.69
CA ASN A 84 -1.51 -2.13 11.67
C ASN A 84 -0.33 -1.57 12.47
N PRO A 85 0.91 -1.62 11.93
CA PRO A 85 2.10 -1.20 12.66
C PRO A 85 2.32 0.33 12.62
N PHE A 86 1.47 1.06 11.91
CA PHE A 86 1.70 2.47 11.61
C PHE A 86 1.21 3.38 12.74
N LYS A 87 1.99 4.43 12.98
CA LYS A 87 1.59 5.53 13.85
C LYS A 87 0.46 6.32 13.19
N ILE A 88 -0.58 6.65 13.95
CA ILE A 88 -1.62 7.56 13.52
C ILE A 88 -1.25 8.98 13.94
N TYR A 89 -1.32 9.90 13.00
CA TYR A 89 -1.18 11.33 13.19
C TYR A 89 -2.55 12.00 13.15
N GLU A 90 -2.78 12.95 14.05
CA GLU A 90 -4.02 13.73 14.11
C GLU A 90 -3.68 15.18 13.81
N THR A 91 -4.29 15.73 12.76
CA THR A 91 -4.06 17.11 12.34
C THR A 91 -5.38 17.89 12.42
N PRO A 92 -5.43 19.02 13.12
CA PRO A 92 -6.64 19.84 13.17
C PRO A 92 -7.12 20.25 11.77
N VAL A 93 -8.44 20.15 11.52
CA VAL A 93 -9.05 20.51 10.23
C VAL A 93 -8.71 21.95 9.83
N GLU A 94 -8.71 22.87 10.79
CA GLU A 94 -8.33 24.26 10.54
C GLU A 94 -6.91 24.41 9.97
N GLN A 95 -5.96 23.60 10.49
CA GLN A 95 -4.59 23.64 10.02
C GLN A 95 -4.48 23.10 8.61
N VAL A 96 -5.19 21.98 8.31
CA VAL A 96 -5.25 21.41 6.96
C VAL A 96 -5.89 22.40 5.98
N SER A 97 -7.02 23.00 6.36
CA SER A 97 -7.73 23.98 5.53
C SER A 97 -6.88 25.21 5.22
N LYS A 98 -6.13 25.72 6.20
CA LYS A 98 -5.20 26.86 6.00
C LYS A 98 -4.06 26.47 5.05
N THR A 99 -3.47 25.28 5.22
CA THR A 99 -2.35 24.80 4.40
C THR A 99 -2.76 24.59 2.95
N LEU A 100 -3.97 24.04 2.72
CA LEU A 100 -4.50 23.77 1.38
C LEU A 100 -5.24 24.97 0.75
N ASN A 101 -5.49 26.01 1.51
CA ASN A 101 -6.38 27.12 1.12
C ASN A 101 -7.77 26.62 0.64
N MET A 102 -8.30 25.60 1.30
CA MET A 102 -9.56 24.92 0.95
C MET A 102 -10.45 24.79 2.18
N ASN A 103 -11.76 24.92 1.97
CA ASN A 103 -12.74 24.54 2.98
C ASN A 103 -12.97 23.02 2.94
N ILE A 104 -12.39 22.30 3.87
CA ILE A 104 -12.63 20.87 4.02
C ILE A 104 -13.98 20.70 4.74
N LYS A 105 -15.01 20.31 3.97
CA LYS A 105 -16.29 19.84 4.51
C LYS A 105 -16.24 18.33 4.49
N GLY A 106 -16.08 17.69 5.64
CA GLY A 106 -16.09 16.25 5.76
C GLY A 106 -16.56 15.82 7.14
N GLU A 107 -17.10 14.62 7.24
CA GLU A 107 -17.38 13.94 8.50
C GLU A 107 -16.05 13.63 9.19
N THR A 108 -15.52 14.61 9.90
CA THR A 108 -14.35 14.41 10.74
C THR A 108 -14.85 14.20 12.16
N ASN A 109 -14.54 13.06 12.74
CA ASN A 109 -14.71 12.91 14.17
C ASN A 109 -13.83 13.97 14.86
N GLU A 110 -14.45 14.83 15.67
CA GLU A 110 -13.78 15.78 16.57
C GLU A 110 -12.94 16.91 15.90
N GLY A 111 -13.18 17.26 14.66
CA GLY A 111 -12.47 18.38 14.02
C GLY A 111 -10.98 18.12 13.71
N THR A 112 -10.56 16.85 13.67
CA THR A 112 -9.22 16.41 13.27
C THR A 112 -9.29 15.48 12.06
N VAL A 113 -8.24 15.50 11.23
CA VAL A 113 -8.00 14.52 10.16
C VAL A 113 -6.94 13.53 10.64
N ARG A 114 -7.25 12.25 10.58
CA ARG A 114 -6.33 11.16 10.96
C ARG A 114 -5.62 10.63 9.72
N SER A 115 -4.31 10.42 9.83
CA SER A 115 -3.51 9.87 8.73
C SER A 115 -2.31 9.08 9.24
N ILE A 116 -1.75 8.20 8.43
CA ILE A 116 -0.52 7.45 8.75
C ILE A 116 0.77 8.18 8.35
N ILE A 117 0.64 9.27 7.58
CA ILE A 117 1.73 10.18 7.24
C ILE A 117 1.31 11.57 7.71
N PRO A 118 2.20 12.37 8.33
CA PRO A 118 1.86 13.74 8.72
C PRO A 118 1.35 14.54 7.52
N LEU A 119 0.09 15.01 7.57
CA LEU A 119 -0.55 15.71 6.43
C LEU A 119 0.24 16.93 5.98
N ILE A 120 0.70 17.74 6.93
CA ILE A 120 1.46 18.96 6.61
C ILE A 120 2.76 18.61 5.91
N GLU A 121 3.46 17.55 6.35
CA GLU A 121 4.68 17.07 5.69
C GLU A 121 4.41 16.59 4.25
N MET A 122 3.28 15.91 4.00
CA MET A 122 2.89 15.51 2.64
C MET A 122 2.76 16.72 1.72
N PHE A 123 2.08 17.78 2.18
CA PHE A 123 1.85 18.97 1.38
C PHE A 123 3.13 19.78 1.17
N GLU A 124 3.97 19.95 2.20
CA GLU A 124 5.26 20.62 2.10
C GLU A 124 6.21 19.92 1.13
N LYS A 125 6.15 18.58 1.06
CA LYS A 125 6.92 17.77 0.12
C LYS A 125 6.27 17.65 -1.26
N GLY A 126 5.10 18.23 -1.47
CA GLY A 126 4.42 18.27 -2.77
C GLY A 126 3.81 16.95 -3.22
N PHE A 127 3.41 16.06 -2.29
CA PHE A 127 2.69 14.85 -2.63
C PHE A 127 1.40 14.69 -1.81
N TYR A 128 0.49 13.83 -2.28
CA TYR A 128 -0.76 13.52 -1.62
C TYR A 128 -1.06 12.02 -1.71
N SER A 129 -1.43 11.41 -0.60
CA SER A 129 -1.80 10.00 -0.54
C SER A 129 -3.20 9.83 0.06
N ILE A 130 -4.13 9.38 -0.76
CA ILE A 130 -5.52 9.11 -0.34
C ILE A 130 -5.56 7.99 0.71
N GLN A 131 -4.78 6.93 0.51
CA GLN A 131 -4.75 5.78 1.41
C GLN A 131 -4.18 6.12 2.79
N ALA A 132 -3.25 7.08 2.86
CA ALA A 132 -2.71 7.52 4.13
C ALA A 132 -3.79 8.14 5.04
N ILE A 133 -4.82 8.75 4.46
CA ILE A 133 -5.96 9.35 5.17
C ILE A 133 -7.01 8.28 5.51
N ASN A 134 -7.36 7.44 4.55
CA ASN A 134 -8.37 6.39 4.74
C ASN A 134 -7.93 5.30 5.71
N GLN A 135 -6.62 5.15 5.95
CA GLN A 135 -6.03 4.16 6.85
C GLN A 135 -6.34 2.69 6.51
N ASN A 136 -7.00 2.43 5.40
CA ASN A 136 -7.24 1.07 4.92
C ASN A 136 -6.10 0.68 3.98
N LEU A 137 -5.03 0.15 4.57
CA LEU A 137 -3.77 -0.14 3.89
C LEU A 137 -3.57 -1.61 3.57
N LEU A 138 -4.30 -2.49 4.24
CA LEU A 138 -4.13 -3.92 4.10
C LEU A 138 -5.21 -4.50 3.20
N TYR A 139 -4.77 -5.10 2.09
CA TYR A 139 -5.63 -5.82 1.15
C TYR A 139 -5.10 -7.22 0.96
N LYS A 140 -6.01 -8.20 0.88
CA LYS A 140 -5.63 -9.56 0.51
C LYS A 140 -5.53 -9.66 -1.01
N VAL A 141 -4.40 -10.20 -1.49
CA VAL A 141 -4.20 -10.44 -2.92
C VAL A 141 -5.10 -11.59 -3.38
N GLU A 142 -5.83 -11.38 -4.46
CA GLU A 142 -6.63 -12.41 -5.14
C GLU A 142 -5.87 -12.92 -6.37
N TYR A 143 -5.64 -14.22 -6.42
CA TYR A 143 -5.01 -14.86 -7.58
C TYR A 143 -6.08 -15.33 -8.55
N THR A 144 -5.98 -14.88 -9.80
CA THR A 144 -7.02 -15.12 -10.81
C THR A 144 -6.45 -15.19 -12.23
N ASN A 145 -7.19 -15.79 -13.16
CA ASN A 145 -6.95 -15.68 -14.62
C ASN A 145 -8.01 -14.80 -15.29
N ASP A 146 -8.87 -14.15 -14.53
CA ASP A 146 -9.89 -13.25 -15.04
C ASP A 146 -9.26 -11.94 -15.50
N ASN A 147 -9.29 -11.68 -16.80
CA ASN A 147 -8.70 -10.48 -17.39
C ASN A 147 -9.39 -9.18 -16.96
N GLU A 148 -10.68 -9.20 -16.65
CA GLU A 148 -11.38 -8.01 -16.17
C GLU A 148 -10.87 -7.57 -14.78
N LYS A 149 -10.49 -8.56 -13.96
CA LYS A 149 -9.88 -8.30 -12.65
C LYS A 149 -8.39 -7.94 -12.76
N LEU A 150 -7.65 -8.62 -13.64
CA LEU A 150 -6.22 -8.37 -13.86
C LEU A 150 -5.95 -7.00 -14.49
N TYR A 151 -6.87 -6.53 -15.34
CA TYR A 151 -6.77 -5.25 -16.04
C TYR A 151 -8.01 -4.39 -15.77
N PRO A 152 -8.17 -3.84 -14.54
CA PRO A 152 -9.37 -3.12 -14.17
C PRO A 152 -9.53 -1.82 -14.96
N HIS A 153 -10.78 -1.43 -15.19
CA HIS A 153 -11.12 -0.10 -15.66
C HIS A 153 -11.07 0.89 -14.50
N LEU A 154 -10.30 1.95 -14.64
CA LEU A 154 -10.10 2.95 -13.60
C LEU A 154 -10.98 4.19 -13.79
N LEU A 155 -11.32 4.51 -15.06
CA LEU A 155 -12.14 5.67 -15.38
C LEU A 155 -13.62 5.26 -15.36
N ASN A 156 -14.37 5.85 -14.45
CA ASN A 156 -15.80 5.70 -14.37
C ASN A 156 -16.48 7.01 -14.78
N GLU A 157 -17.40 6.95 -15.72
CA GLU A 157 -18.23 8.08 -16.13
C GLU A 157 -19.44 8.18 -15.21
N ASN A 158 -19.63 9.35 -14.63
CA ASN A 158 -20.81 9.67 -13.84
C ASN A 158 -21.37 11.02 -14.29
N GLY A 159 -22.21 10.99 -15.33
CA GLY A 159 -22.68 12.19 -16.02
C GLY A 159 -21.52 12.94 -16.68
N ASP A 160 -21.35 14.23 -16.35
CA ASP A 160 -20.28 15.09 -16.89
C ASP A 160 -18.95 14.98 -16.11
N GLN A 161 -18.85 14.03 -15.16
CA GLN A 161 -17.66 13.85 -14.31
C GLN A 161 -16.98 12.52 -14.56
N PHE A 162 -15.64 12.56 -14.58
CA PHE A 162 -14.81 11.36 -14.59
C PHE A 162 -14.31 11.10 -13.17
N LEU A 163 -14.54 9.88 -12.68
CA LEU A 163 -14.00 9.43 -11.41
C LEU A 163 -12.88 8.43 -11.66
N LEU A 164 -11.70 8.69 -11.12
CA LEU A 164 -10.57 7.77 -11.15
C LEU A 164 -10.60 6.88 -9.90
N SER A 165 -10.82 5.56 -10.10
CA SER A 165 -10.83 4.57 -9.03
C SER A 165 -9.54 3.75 -9.05
N LEU A 166 -8.65 4.01 -8.11
CA LEU A 166 -7.39 3.26 -7.96
C LEU A 166 -7.53 2.02 -7.04
N GLY A 167 -8.74 1.77 -6.55
CA GLY A 167 -8.97 0.78 -5.49
C GLY A 167 -8.63 -0.65 -5.85
N ASP A 168 -8.61 -1.02 -7.13
CA ASP A 168 -8.39 -2.39 -7.57
C ASP A 168 -7.00 -2.62 -8.20
N VAL A 169 -6.21 -1.57 -8.37
CA VAL A 169 -4.84 -1.68 -8.89
C VAL A 169 -3.96 -2.38 -7.86
N GLY A 170 -3.27 -3.45 -8.29
CA GLY A 170 -2.37 -4.23 -7.45
C GLY A 170 -3.04 -5.20 -6.47
N LYS A 171 -4.37 -5.38 -6.52
CA LYS A 171 -5.09 -6.35 -5.69
C LYS A 171 -5.14 -7.75 -6.30
N HIS A 172 -4.98 -7.86 -7.61
CA HIS A 172 -5.13 -9.11 -8.34
C HIS A 172 -3.80 -9.49 -8.99
N LYS A 173 -3.43 -10.76 -8.83
CA LYS A 173 -2.26 -11.36 -9.47
C LYS A 173 -2.68 -12.53 -10.36
N ASN A 174 -1.93 -12.78 -11.40
CA ASN A 174 -2.14 -13.96 -12.21
C ASN A 174 -1.89 -15.24 -11.39
N LEU A 175 -2.69 -16.28 -11.64
CA LEU A 175 -2.61 -17.56 -10.91
C LEU A 175 -1.22 -18.19 -10.91
N HIS A 176 -0.36 -17.93 -11.89
CA HIS A 176 0.99 -18.49 -11.89
C HIS A 176 1.86 -17.95 -10.75
N TRP A 177 1.48 -16.81 -10.10
CA TRP A 177 2.14 -16.26 -8.92
C TRP A 177 1.61 -16.82 -7.60
N GLN A 178 0.61 -17.69 -7.62
CA GLN A 178 -0.06 -18.19 -6.40
C GLN A 178 0.89 -18.86 -5.39
N PHE A 179 2.07 -19.33 -5.81
CA PHE A 179 3.07 -19.89 -4.92
C PHE A 179 3.63 -18.89 -3.90
N GLN A 180 3.45 -17.58 -4.14
CA GLN A 180 3.88 -16.53 -3.21
C GLN A 180 2.94 -16.39 -2.01
N LYS A 181 1.63 -16.63 -2.19
CA LYS A 181 0.58 -16.52 -1.15
C LYS A 181 0.69 -15.25 -0.30
N GLU A 182 0.58 -14.12 -0.97
CA GLU A 182 0.55 -12.80 -0.32
C GLU A 182 -0.79 -12.47 0.34
#